data_9ad0016a374a67b2fb0d9cfbdc7b3e1c
#
_entry.id   9ad0016a374a67b2fb0d9cfbdc7b3e1c
#
_cell.length_a   1.000
_cell.length_b   1.000
_cell.length_c   1.000
_cell.angle_alpha   90.00
_cell.angle_beta   90.00
_cell.angle_gamma   90.00
#
_symmetry.space_group_name_H-M   'P 1'
#
loop_
_entity.id
_entity.type
_entity.pdbx_description
1 polymer ?
#
loop_
_entity_poly.entity_id
_entity_poly.type
_entity_poly.pdbx_seq_one_letter_code
_entity_poly.pdbx_strand_id
1 'polypeptide(L)'
;MTPSSPASTSRDVTFYRWEDMPREKVSDTLDRRLITGDRMMLAHVYLKKGCIVPKHSHENEQITYILEGALRFWIGEDQKKEVVVSAGEVLHIPSHVPHKAEALEDTLDVDIFSPPRQDWLDKSDAYLRR
;
A
#
# COMPACT_ATOMS: atom_id res chain seq x y z
N MET A 1 1.27 -23.73 -18.83
CA MET A 1 1.43 -23.21 -18.34
C MET A 1 1.55 -23.07 -17.47
N THR A 2 1.39 -23.43 -17.52
CA THR A 2 1.47 -23.14 -16.83
C THR A 2 1.34 -23.06 -15.93
N PRO A 3 1.29 -23.32 -15.58
CA PRO A 3 0.99 -22.98 -14.87
C PRO A 3 1.14 -22.68 -14.03
N SER A 4 1.01 -22.83 -13.95
CA SER A 4 0.99 -22.28 -13.35
C SER A 4 0.94 -21.75 -12.90
N SER A 5 0.84 -21.78 -12.88
CA SER A 5 0.54 -21.07 -12.72
C SER A 5 0.31 -20.53 -12.74
N PRO A 6 0.35 -20.39 -12.60
CA PRO A 6 -0.15 -19.76 -12.83
C PRO A 6 -0.66 -19.23 -12.95
N ALA A 7 -0.42 -19.06 -12.77
CA ALA A 7 -0.95 -18.54 -12.93
C ALA A 7 -1.64 -18.25 -13.41
N SER A 8 -1.64 -18.70 -13.18
CA SER A 8 -2.44 -18.39 -14.00
C SER A 8 -3.22 -17.29 -14.04
N THR A 9 -3.28 -16.92 -15.01
CA THR A 9 -4.01 -15.71 -15.22
C THR A 9 -5.44 -16.04 -15.55
N SER A 10 -6.30 -15.75 -14.62
CA SER A 10 -7.71 -15.80 -14.89
C SER A 10 -8.06 -14.68 -15.87
N ARG A 11 -8.78 -15.02 -16.93
CA ARG A 11 -9.33 -14.03 -17.84
C ARG A 11 -10.75 -13.66 -17.45
N ASP A 12 -11.25 -14.19 -16.37
CA ASP A 12 -12.59 -13.89 -15.89
C ASP A 12 -12.61 -12.56 -15.14
N VAL A 13 -13.72 -11.84 -15.29
CA VAL A 13 -13.95 -10.64 -14.50
C VAL A 13 -14.33 -11.07 -13.08
N THR A 14 -13.70 -10.46 -12.08
CA THR A 14 -13.97 -10.76 -10.68
C THR A 14 -14.58 -9.55 -10.00
N PHE A 15 -15.65 -9.79 -9.26
CA PHE A 15 -16.33 -8.78 -8.48
C PHE A 15 -15.95 -8.92 -7.00
N TYR A 16 -15.57 -7.81 -6.36
CA TYR A 16 -15.16 -7.80 -4.96
C TYR A 16 -15.96 -6.78 -4.17
N ARG A 17 -16.23 -7.09 -2.89
CA ARG A 17 -16.68 -6.13 -1.88
C ARG A 17 -15.62 -6.06 -0.81
N TRP A 18 -15.21 -4.86 -0.43
CA TRP A 18 -14.20 -4.71 0.61
C TRP A 18 -14.62 -5.36 1.93
N GLU A 19 -15.87 -5.20 2.32
CA GLU A 19 -16.38 -5.73 3.58
C GLU A 19 -16.40 -7.26 3.65
N ASP A 20 -16.40 -7.93 2.49
CA ASP A 20 -16.39 -9.40 2.43
C ASP A 20 -14.97 -9.96 2.47
N MET A 21 -13.96 -9.09 2.43
CA MET A 21 -12.57 -9.52 2.35
C MET A 21 -11.91 -9.50 3.72
N PRO A 22 -11.03 -10.47 3.99
CA PRO A 22 -10.36 -10.51 5.28
C PRO A 22 -9.49 -9.27 5.46
N ARG A 23 -9.53 -8.71 6.67
CA ARG A 23 -8.71 -7.59 7.06
C ARG A 23 -7.47 -8.14 7.76
N GLU A 24 -6.33 -8.04 7.11
CA GLU A 24 -5.09 -8.56 7.65
C GLU A 24 -4.51 -7.59 8.67
N LYS A 25 -4.25 -8.07 9.89
CA LYS A 25 -3.53 -7.30 10.89
C LYS A 25 -2.04 -7.44 10.60
N VAL A 26 -1.39 -6.36 10.18
CA VAL A 26 0.03 -6.35 9.85
C VAL A 26 0.86 -5.98 11.08
N SER A 27 0.38 -5.02 11.87
CA SER A 27 1.01 -4.59 13.12
C SER A 27 -0.09 -4.06 14.05
N ASP A 28 0.29 -3.61 15.23
CA ASP A 28 -0.68 -3.04 16.17
C ASP A 28 -1.37 -1.78 15.65
N THR A 29 -0.76 -1.09 14.69
CA THR A 29 -1.26 0.19 14.18
C THR A 29 -1.59 0.16 12.70
N LEU A 30 -1.42 -1.00 12.02
CA LEU A 30 -1.66 -1.09 10.59
C LEU A 30 -2.36 -2.38 10.22
N ASP A 31 -3.50 -2.25 9.55
CA ASP A 31 -4.22 -3.36 8.92
C ASP A 31 -4.32 -3.08 7.43
N ARG A 32 -4.62 -4.11 6.65
CA ARG A 32 -4.87 -3.90 5.21
C ARG A 32 -5.80 -4.96 4.63
N ARG A 33 -6.45 -4.57 3.54
CA ARG A 33 -7.16 -5.45 2.62
C ARG A 33 -6.60 -5.20 1.24
N LEU A 34 -6.44 -6.23 0.43
CA LEU A 34 -5.88 -6.04 -0.90
C LEU A 34 -6.53 -6.91 -1.95
N ILE A 35 -6.53 -6.40 -3.17
CA ILE A 35 -6.98 -7.08 -4.38
C ILE A 35 -5.82 -7.03 -5.35
N THR A 36 -5.46 -8.15 -5.95
CA THR A 36 -4.37 -8.18 -6.91
C THR A 36 -4.81 -8.76 -8.23
N GLY A 37 -4.37 -8.10 -9.32
CA GLY A 37 -4.43 -8.64 -10.66
C GLY A 37 -3.03 -9.06 -11.08
N ASP A 38 -2.85 -9.26 -12.38
CA ASP A 38 -1.55 -9.65 -12.95
C ASP A 38 -0.56 -8.48 -12.95
N ARG A 39 -1.04 -7.27 -13.20
CA ARG A 39 -0.19 -6.10 -13.45
C ARG A 39 -0.35 -5.00 -12.42
N MET A 40 -1.33 -5.10 -11.54
CA MET A 40 -1.63 -4.06 -10.57
C MET A 40 -2.22 -4.64 -9.30
N MET A 41 -2.07 -3.91 -8.24
CA MET A 41 -2.64 -4.23 -6.94
C MET A 41 -3.36 -3.01 -6.40
N LEU A 42 -4.50 -3.24 -5.77
CA LEU A 42 -5.27 -2.20 -5.09
C LEU A 42 -5.38 -2.59 -3.62
N ALA A 43 -5.02 -1.70 -2.72
CA ALA A 43 -5.06 -1.98 -1.29
C ALA A 43 -5.81 -0.88 -0.55
N HIS A 44 -6.58 -1.29 0.46
CA HIS A 44 -7.05 -0.41 1.51
C HIS A 44 -6.14 -0.63 2.72
N VAL A 45 -5.46 0.42 3.13
CA VAL A 45 -4.55 0.40 4.26
C VAL A 45 -5.14 1.26 5.37
N TYR A 46 -5.30 0.65 6.54
CA TYR A 46 -5.90 1.30 7.71
C TYR A 46 -4.78 1.58 8.69
N LEU A 47 -4.50 2.86 8.94
CA LEU A 47 -3.42 3.26 9.84
C LEU A 47 -4.01 4.01 11.02
N LYS A 48 -3.63 3.62 12.23
CA LYS A 48 -4.00 4.37 13.42
C LYS A 48 -3.10 5.58 13.56
N LYS A 49 -3.63 6.64 14.16
CA LYS A 49 -2.84 7.83 14.46
C LYS A 49 -1.52 7.45 15.12
N GLY A 50 -0.42 7.99 14.62
CA GLY A 50 0.92 7.72 15.11
C GLY A 50 1.63 6.56 14.45
N CYS A 51 0.92 5.80 13.60
CA CYS A 51 1.55 4.70 12.87
C CYS A 51 2.67 5.23 11.98
N ILE A 52 3.84 4.60 12.08
CA ILE A 52 5.00 4.93 11.27
C ILE A 52 5.21 3.82 10.25
N VAL A 53 5.28 4.19 8.97
CA VAL A 53 5.76 3.33 7.91
C VAL A 53 7.23 3.70 7.71
N PRO A 54 8.18 2.83 8.09
CA PRO A 54 9.60 3.18 8.02
C PRO A 54 10.06 3.49 6.60
N LYS A 55 11.16 4.23 6.49
CA LYS A 55 11.75 4.53 5.19
C LYS A 55 12.02 3.24 4.43
N HIS A 56 11.54 3.20 3.19
CA HIS A 56 11.71 2.06 2.29
C HIS A 56 11.61 2.53 0.84
N SER A 57 11.98 1.66 -0.08
CA SER A 57 11.77 1.88 -1.50
C SER A 57 11.43 0.54 -2.14
N HIS A 58 10.83 0.59 -3.30
CA HIS A 58 10.44 -0.61 -4.05
C HIS A 58 10.35 -0.30 -5.53
N GLU A 59 10.47 -1.32 -6.34
CA GLU A 59 10.38 -1.17 -7.80
C GLU A 59 8.97 -0.76 -8.24
N ASN A 60 7.96 -1.13 -7.46
CA ASN A 60 6.57 -0.83 -7.79
C ASN A 60 6.34 0.69 -7.87
N GLU A 61 5.71 1.12 -8.93
CA GLU A 61 5.15 2.47 -8.98
C GLU A 61 3.94 2.52 -8.06
N GLN A 62 3.72 3.64 -7.38
CA GLN A 62 2.66 3.74 -6.37
C GLN A 62 1.86 5.02 -6.54
N ILE A 63 0.54 4.89 -6.45
CA ILE A 63 -0.34 6.03 -6.24
C ILE A 63 -1.03 5.83 -4.90
N THR A 64 -0.98 6.86 -4.06
CA THR A 64 -1.61 6.87 -2.74
C THR A 64 -2.75 7.88 -2.77
N TYR A 65 -3.94 7.43 -2.41
CA TYR A 65 -5.14 8.27 -2.37
C TYR A 65 -5.74 8.18 -0.97
N ILE A 66 -5.76 9.30 -0.25
CA ILE A 66 -6.28 9.34 1.12
C ILE A 66 -7.79 9.56 1.06
N LEU A 67 -8.55 8.62 1.62
CA LEU A 67 -10.01 8.76 1.73
C LEU A 67 -10.41 9.44 3.03
N GLU A 68 -9.71 9.13 4.13
CA GLU A 68 -9.98 9.68 5.46
C GLU A 68 -8.66 9.88 6.17
N GLY A 69 -8.54 10.95 6.92
CA GLY A 69 -7.35 11.22 7.71
C GLY A 69 -6.27 11.97 6.95
N ALA A 70 -5.03 11.76 7.34
CA ALA A 70 -3.87 12.43 6.74
C ALA A 70 -2.60 11.67 7.03
N LEU A 71 -1.73 11.58 6.02
CA LEU A 71 -0.39 11.03 6.15
C LEU A 71 0.63 12.13 5.87
N ARG A 72 1.69 12.17 6.68
CA ARG A 72 2.87 12.97 6.38
C ARG A 72 3.92 12.06 5.75
N PHE A 73 4.43 12.44 4.59
CA PHE A 73 5.49 11.71 3.91
C PHE A 73 6.79 12.49 3.95
N TRP A 74 7.88 11.76 4.11
CA TRP A 74 9.25 12.27 3.89
C TRP A 74 9.80 11.52 2.69
N ILE A 75 10.19 12.28 1.66
CA ILE A 75 10.52 11.74 0.34
C ILE A 75 12.00 11.92 0.07
N GLY A 76 12.58 10.91 -0.59
CA GLY A 76 13.96 10.93 -1.04
C GLY A 76 14.91 10.25 -0.07
N GLU A 77 16.13 10.04 -0.51
CA GLU A 77 17.16 9.37 0.29
C GLU A 77 17.47 10.14 1.57
N ASP A 78 17.50 11.45 1.49
CA ASP A 78 17.79 12.33 2.64
C ASP A 78 16.52 12.70 3.41
N GLN A 79 15.33 12.35 2.91
CA GLN A 79 14.04 12.60 3.53
C GLN A 79 13.77 14.10 3.80
N LYS A 80 14.34 14.97 3.01
CA LYS A 80 14.19 16.42 3.19
C LYS A 80 12.89 16.98 2.62
N LYS A 81 12.34 16.33 1.60
CA LYS A 81 11.08 16.77 1.02
C LYS A 81 9.93 16.19 1.85
N GLU A 82 9.13 17.07 2.42
CA GLU A 82 8.02 16.69 3.28
C GLU A 82 6.70 17.06 2.62
N VAL A 83 5.75 16.13 2.58
CA VAL A 83 4.44 16.35 1.97
C VAL A 83 3.37 15.78 2.90
N VAL A 84 2.35 16.58 3.20
CA VAL A 84 1.16 16.09 3.92
C VAL A 84 0.06 15.86 2.89
N VAL A 85 -0.46 14.62 2.88
CA VAL A 85 -1.54 14.22 1.99
C VAL A 85 -2.77 13.97 2.85
N SER A 86 -3.80 14.76 2.64
CA SER A 86 -5.04 14.71 3.42
C SER A 86 -6.18 14.11 2.61
N ALA A 87 -7.33 13.89 3.26
CA ALA A 87 -8.51 13.32 2.61
C ALA A 87 -8.83 14.04 1.29
N GLY A 88 -9.01 13.26 0.23
CA GLY A 88 -9.29 13.77 -1.12
C GLY A 88 -8.06 14.11 -1.92
N GLU A 89 -6.85 13.91 -1.37
CA GLU A 89 -5.60 14.24 -2.04
C GLU A 89 -4.85 12.98 -2.44
N VAL A 90 -3.97 13.12 -3.44
CA VAL A 90 -3.28 12.00 -4.07
C VAL A 90 -1.78 12.31 -4.16
N LEU A 91 -0.95 11.31 -3.87
CA LEU A 91 0.49 11.38 -4.03
C LEU A 91 0.95 10.29 -5.00
N HIS A 92 1.74 10.66 -5.99
CA HIS A 92 2.36 9.72 -6.91
C HIS A 92 3.82 9.52 -6.49
N ILE A 93 4.22 8.28 -6.29
CA ILE A 93 5.59 7.91 -5.91
C ILE A 93 6.17 7.05 -7.02
N PRO A 94 7.15 7.55 -7.78
CA PRO A 94 7.81 6.76 -8.84
C PRO A 94 8.59 5.57 -8.27
N SER A 95 8.89 4.62 -9.15
CA SER A 95 9.71 3.44 -8.79
C SER A 95 10.99 3.85 -8.09
N HIS A 96 11.36 3.12 -7.05
CA HIS A 96 12.62 3.24 -6.32
C HIS A 96 12.83 4.54 -5.54
N VAL A 97 11.85 5.45 -5.49
CA VAL A 97 11.99 6.67 -4.69
C VAL A 97 11.76 6.32 -3.21
N PRO A 98 12.77 6.52 -2.34
CA PRO A 98 12.59 6.23 -0.92
C PRO A 98 11.53 7.14 -0.29
N HIS A 99 10.77 6.57 0.62
CA HIS A 99 9.73 7.33 1.33
C HIS A 99 9.46 6.72 2.69
N LYS A 100 9.04 7.58 3.62
CA LYS A 100 8.62 7.24 4.97
C LYS A 100 7.29 7.96 5.21
N ALA A 101 6.43 7.38 6.03
CA ALA A 101 5.14 8.02 6.32
C ALA A 101 4.78 7.91 7.79
N GLU A 102 3.99 8.87 8.25
CA GLU A 102 3.41 8.88 9.58
C GLU A 102 1.93 9.25 9.47
N ALA A 103 1.08 8.50 10.14
CA ALA A 103 -0.34 8.81 10.21
C ALA A 103 -0.58 9.92 11.24
N LEU A 104 -1.05 11.06 10.78
CA LEU A 104 -1.33 12.21 11.64
C LEU A 104 -2.68 12.05 12.36
N GLU A 105 -3.54 11.21 11.82
CA GLU A 105 -4.87 10.85 12.33
C GLU A 105 -5.11 9.40 11.96
N ASP A 106 -6.20 8.81 12.45
CA ASP A 106 -6.65 7.53 11.92
C ASP A 106 -6.94 7.71 10.43
N THR A 107 -6.32 6.90 9.60
CA THR A 107 -6.30 7.13 8.15
C THR A 107 -6.75 5.89 7.39
N LEU A 108 -7.56 6.12 6.37
CA LEU A 108 -7.85 5.14 5.33
C LEU A 108 -7.14 5.59 4.06
N ASP A 109 -6.13 4.83 3.68
CA ASP A 109 -5.28 5.08 2.53
C ASP A 109 -5.57 4.02 1.47
N VAL A 110 -5.82 4.46 0.24
CA VAL A 110 -5.95 3.57 -0.91
C VAL A 110 -4.65 3.63 -1.69
N ASP A 111 -3.95 2.50 -1.75
CA ASP A 111 -2.71 2.39 -2.50
C ASP A 111 -2.91 1.56 -3.77
N ILE A 112 -2.40 2.07 -4.87
CA ILE A 112 -2.36 1.36 -6.15
C ILE A 112 -0.90 1.11 -6.50
N PHE A 113 -0.55 -0.14 -6.77
CA PHE A 113 0.82 -0.53 -7.12
C PHE A 113 0.85 -1.22 -8.48
N SER A 114 1.90 -0.95 -9.25
CA SER A 114 2.18 -1.67 -10.48
C SER A 114 3.70 -1.88 -10.61
N PRO A 115 4.17 -3.12 -10.70
CA PRO A 115 3.42 -4.38 -10.58
C PRO A 115 2.95 -4.64 -9.15
N PRO A 116 2.20 -5.72 -8.91
CA PRO A 116 1.77 -6.07 -7.55
C PRO A 116 2.93 -6.20 -6.58
N ARG A 117 2.71 -5.81 -5.31
CA ARG A 117 3.68 -5.93 -4.24
C ARG A 117 3.82 -7.40 -3.84
N GLN A 118 4.84 -8.06 -4.37
CA GLN A 118 5.08 -9.47 -4.07
C GLN A 118 5.38 -9.69 -2.58
N ASP A 119 6.08 -8.75 -1.94
CA ASP A 119 6.38 -8.82 -0.50
C ASP A 119 5.11 -8.73 0.36
N TRP A 120 4.07 -8.07 -0.13
CA TRP A 120 2.78 -8.04 0.57
C TRP A 120 2.01 -9.35 0.38
N LEU A 121 2.09 -9.93 -0.82
CA LEU A 121 1.40 -11.18 -1.13
C LEU A 121 1.98 -12.37 -0.37
N ASP A 122 3.30 -12.43 -0.24
CA ASP A 122 3.97 -13.52 0.48
C ASP A 122 4.30 -13.19 1.93
N LYS A 123 3.92 -11.98 2.37
CA LYS A 123 4.08 -11.50 3.76
C LYS A 123 5.54 -11.44 4.20
N SER A 124 6.43 -11.12 3.28
CA SER A 124 7.86 -10.93 3.58
C SER A 124 8.20 -9.46 3.85
N ASP A 125 7.19 -8.60 4.02
CA ASP A 125 7.33 -7.17 4.28
C ASP A 125 7.65 -6.90 5.76
N ALA A 126 8.82 -7.35 6.19
CA ALA A 126 9.24 -7.29 7.60
C ALA A 126 9.25 -5.87 8.17
N TYR A 127 9.52 -4.87 7.34
CA TYR A 127 9.60 -3.47 7.79
C TYR A 127 8.25 -2.95 8.31
N LEU A 128 7.13 -3.52 7.88
CA LEU A 128 5.80 -3.15 8.35
C LEU A 128 5.35 -3.94 9.57
N ARG A 129 5.98 -5.08 9.85
CA ARG A 129 5.51 -6.06 10.84
C ARG A 129 6.21 -5.95 12.19
N ARG A 130 6.58 -4.76 12.57
CA ARG A 130 7.29 -4.54 13.84
C ARG A 130 6.35 -4.15 14.97
#